data_1bd3ec7c130b4fa268065c14a5069a61
#
_entry.id   1bd3ec7c130b4fa268065c14a5069a61
#
_cell.length_a   1.000
_cell.length_b   1.000
_cell.length_c   1.000
_cell.angle_alpha   90.00
_cell.angle_beta   90.00
_cell.angle_gamma   90.00
#
_symmetry.space_group_name_H-M   'P 1'
#
loop_
_entity.id
_entity.type
_entity.pdbx_description
1 polymer ?
#
loop_
_entity_poly.entity_id
_entity_poly.type
_entity_poly.pdbx_seq_one_letter_code
_entity_poly.pdbx_strand_id
1 'polypeptide(L)'
;MKTPRGDVWRRVDLVYDYGQAAAFERVYTMDGHLVRNRRIVVNPPAPSQEEIEEAFRIVRADAEMARILQRYGEHLEGGFLIEEGRGKACGPGARCLLIQILSPDRTGLVRVMGVDLVRRAIAYRTFNPSEHPGVK
;
A
#
# COMPACT_ATOMS: atom_id res chain seq x y z
N MET A 1 -4.78 -18.80 -18.42
CA MET A 1 -3.52 -19.56 -18.31
C MET A 1 -3.56 -20.78 -19.21
N LYS A 2 -2.53 -20.96 -20.00
CA LYS A 2 -2.41 -22.12 -20.89
C LYS A 2 -1.52 -23.19 -20.25
N THR A 3 -1.81 -24.44 -20.57
CA THR A 3 -1.00 -25.59 -20.14
C THR A 3 -0.49 -26.36 -21.37
N PRO A 4 0.52 -27.22 -21.23
CA PRO A 4 1.01 -28.02 -22.34
C PRO A 4 -0.02 -28.98 -22.96
N ARG A 5 -1.10 -29.25 -22.24
CA ARG A 5 -2.15 -30.17 -22.69
C ARG A 5 -3.35 -29.46 -23.33
N GLY A 6 -3.20 -28.17 -23.68
CA GLY A 6 -4.26 -27.37 -24.25
C GLY A 6 -4.56 -26.16 -23.38
N ASP A 7 -5.58 -25.40 -23.79
CA ASP A 7 -5.99 -24.21 -23.08
C ASP A 7 -6.86 -24.58 -21.88
N VAL A 8 -6.33 -24.34 -20.68
CA VAL A 8 -7.07 -24.47 -19.43
C VAL A 8 -7.12 -23.11 -18.76
N TRP A 9 -8.32 -22.57 -18.61
CA TRP A 9 -8.51 -21.27 -18.02
C TRP A 9 -8.42 -21.35 -16.49
N ARG A 10 -7.70 -20.40 -15.91
CA ARG A 10 -7.55 -20.26 -14.46
C ARG A 10 -7.74 -18.80 -14.10
N ARG A 11 -8.29 -18.55 -12.92
CA ARG A 11 -8.32 -17.21 -12.34
C ARG A 11 -7.10 -17.08 -11.44
N VAL A 12 -6.38 -15.99 -11.61
CA VAL A 12 -5.22 -15.65 -10.77
C VAL A 12 -5.56 -14.40 -9.97
N ASP A 13 -5.56 -14.53 -8.66
CA ASP A 13 -5.79 -13.40 -7.75
C ASP A 13 -4.47 -13.05 -7.07
N LEU A 14 -4.13 -11.76 -7.11
CA LEU A 14 -3.05 -11.21 -6.31
C LEU A 14 -3.69 -10.50 -5.12
N VAL A 15 -3.42 -11.01 -3.92
CA VAL A 15 -4.07 -10.50 -2.72
C VAL A 15 -3.03 -10.16 -1.66
N TYR A 16 -3.35 -9.16 -0.83
CA TYR A 16 -2.63 -8.91 0.40
C TYR A 16 -3.51 -9.39 1.55
N ASP A 17 -2.99 -10.34 2.33
CA ASP A 17 -3.70 -10.90 3.47
C ASP A 17 -3.24 -10.19 4.74
N TYR A 18 -4.11 -9.35 5.29
CA TYR A 18 -3.79 -8.58 6.49
C TYR A 18 -3.66 -9.45 7.73
N GLY A 19 -4.35 -10.59 7.77
CA GLY A 19 -4.23 -11.53 8.88
C GLY A 19 -2.85 -12.19 8.95
N GLN A 20 -2.22 -12.40 7.80
CA GLN A 20 -0.88 -12.98 7.70
C GLN A 20 0.21 -11.93 7.46
N ALA A 21 -0.18 -10.67 7.22
CA ALA A 21 0.73 -9.58 6.84
C ALA A 21 1.64 -9.98 5.68
N ALA A 22 1.07 -10.53 4.62
CA ALA A 22 1.80 -11.02 3.46
C ALA A 22 0.95 -10.99 2.20
N ALA A 23 1.63 -10.92 1.05
CA ALA A 23 0.99 -11.00 -0.26
C ALA A 23 1.03 -12.43 -0.80
N PHE A 24 -0.01 -12.80 -1.54
CA PHE A 24 -0.14 -14.14 -2.12
C PHE A 24 -0.63 -14.06 -3.56
N GLU A 25 -0.15 -15.00 -4.36
CA GLU A 25 -0.75 -15.33 -5.65
C GLU A 25 -1.60 -16.58 -5.44
N ARG A 26 -2.90 -16.46 -5.68
CA ARG A 26 -3.85 -17.56 -5.56
C ARG A 26 -4.41 -17.89 -6.92
N VAL A 27 -4.27 -19.16 -7.31
CA VAL A 27 -4.74 -19.64 -8.61
C VAL A 27 -5.95 -20.56 -8.38
N TYR A 28 -7.02 -20.30 -9.09
CA TYR A 28 -8.28 -21.04 -8.96
C TYR A 28 -8.69 -21.63 -10.30
N THR A 29 -9.39 -22.77 -10.23
CA THR A 29 -10.15 -23.25 -11.38
C THR A 29 -11.30 -22.28 -11.67
N MET A 30 -11.87 -22.37 -12.87
CA MET A 30 -13.00 -21.47 -13.22
C MET A 30 -14.25 -21.74 -12.40
N ASP A 31 -14.38 -22.91 -11.80
CA ASP A 31 -15.46 -23.23 -10.87
C ASP A 31 -15.16 -22.88 -9.41
N GLY A 32 -14.03 -22.22 -9.16
CA GLY A 32 -13.72 -21.63 -7.87
C GLY A 32 -12.87 -22.46 -6.91
N HIS A 33 -12.32 -23.59 -7.35
CA HIS A 33 -11.44 -24.41 -6.52
C HIS A 33 -10.01 -23.85 -6.51
N LEU A 34 -9.44 -23.68 -5.32
CA LEU A 34 -8.04 -23.22 -5.17
C LEU A 34 -7.08 -24.35 -5.56
N VAL A 35 -6.23 -24.09 -6.56
CA VAL A 35 -5.23 -25.06 -7.03
C VAL A 35 -3.81 -24.69 -6.65
N ARG A 36 -3.55 -23.42 -6.33
CA ARG A 36 -2.23 -22.98 -5.85
C ARG A 36 -2.36 -21.72 -5.01
N ASN A 37 -1.59 -21.68 -3.91
CA ASN A 37 -1.48 -20.53 -3.04
C ASN A 37 0.01 -20.32 -2.75
N ARG A 38 0.57 -19.23 -3.27
CA ARG A 38 2.00 -18.97 -3.17
C ARG A 38 2.24 -17.58 -2.58
N ARG A 39 3.10 -17.51 -1.56
CA ARG A 39 3.52 -16.23 -1.00
C ARG A 39 4.41 -15.49 -2.01
N ILE A 40 4.13 -14.19 -2.16
CA ILE A 40 4.90 -13.31 -3.04
C ILE A 40 5.75 -12.40 -2.18
N VAL A 41 7.05 -12.31 -2.48
CA VAL A 41 7.97 -11.43 -1.76
C VAL A 41 8.45 -10.27 -2.62
N VAL A 42 8.20 -10.31 -3.92
CA VAL A 42 8.52 -9.24 -4.86
C VAL A 42 7.27 -8.87 -5.63
N ASN A 43 7.18 -7.60 -6.04
CA ASN A 43 6.03 -7.06 -6.78
C ASN A 43 4.69 -7.35 -6.11
N PRO A 44 4.50 -6.88 -4.86
CA PRO A 44 3.22 -7.08 -4.17
C PRO A 44 2.09 -6.40 -4.95
N PRO A 45 0.82 -6.78 -4.69
CA PRO A 45 -0.31 -6.16 -5.38
C PRO A 45 -0.31 -4.64 -5.22
N ALA A 46 -0.64 -3.93 -6.29
CA ALA A 46 -0.82 -2.48 -6.23
C ALA A 46 -1.90 -2.13 -5.21
N PRO A 47 -1.82 -0.96 -4.56
CA PRO A 47 -2.84 -0.53 -3.62
C PRO A 47 -4.21 -0.42 -4.29
N SER A 48 -5.22 -0.93 -3.60
CA SER A 48 -6.60 -0.77 -4.01
C SER A 48 -7.11 0.63 -3.65
N GLN A 49 -8.21 1.04 -4.26
CA GLN A 49 -8.86 2.30 -3.91
C GLN A 49 -9.27 2.32 -2.44
N GLU A 50 -9.75 1.20 -1.92
CA GLU A 50 -10.14 1.07 -0.51
C GLU A 50 -8.95 1.24 0.42
N GLU A 51 -7.80 0.71 0.05
CA GLU A 51 -6.57 0.87 0.83
C GLU A 51 -6.12 2.33 0.86
N ILE A 52 -6.19 3.01 -0.28
CA ILE A 52 -5.83 4.43 -0.37
C ILE A 52 -6.77 5.27 0.48
N GLU A 53 -8.06 5.01 0.43
CA GLU A 53 -9.06 5.71 1.25
C GLU A 53 -8.85 5.45 2.74
N GLU A 54 -8.48 4.23 3.10
CA GLU A 54 -8.15 3.91 4.50
C GLU A 54 -6.92 4.67 4.97
N ALA A 55 -5.89 4.77 4.12
CA ALA A 55 -4.70 5.57 4.45
C ALA A 55 -5.07 7.03 4.68
N PHE A 56 -5.94 7.60 3.85
CA PHE A 56 -6.43 8.97 4.03
C PHE A 56 -7.20 9.13 5.35
N ARG A 57 -8.03 8.14 5.72
CA ARG A 57 -8.75 8.18 7.01
C ARG A 57 -7.77 8.18 8.18
N ILE A 58 -6.73 7.39 8.12
CA ILE A 58 -5.70 7.34 9.17
C ILE A 58 -5.01 8.70 9.31
N VAL A 59 -4.67 9.33 8.18
CA VAL A 59 -4.05 10.66 8.19
C VAL A 59 -4.99 11.70 8.80
N ARG A 60 -6.26 11.71 8.40
CA ARG A 60 -7.25 12.66 8.92
C ARG A 60 -7.53 12.48 10.41
N ALA A 61 -7.40 11.27 10.92
CA ALA A 61 -7.61 10.97 12.33
C ALA A 61 -6.42 11.35 13.21
N ASP A 62 -5.25 11.57 12.63
CA ASP A 62 -4.07 11.99 13.38
C ASP A 62 -4.20 13.47 13.76
N ALA A 63 -4.00 13.79 15.04
CA ALA A 63 -4.24 15.14 15.54
C ALA A 63 -3.33 16.20 14.88
N GLU A 64 -2.06 15.87 14.67
CA GLU A 64 -1.13 16.79 13.99
C GLU A 64 -1.54 17.00 12.53
N MET A 65 -1.83 15.92 11.82
CA MET A 65 -2.18 16.01 10.40
C MET A 65 -3.53 16.68 10.21
N ALA A 66 -4.48 16.46 11.10
CA ALA A 66 -5.76 17.14 11.07
C ALA A 66 -5.60 18.66 11.16
N ARG A 67 -4.69 19.14 12.02
CA ARG A 67 -4.40 20.58 12.13
C ARG A 67 -3.79 21.13 10.85
N ILE A 68 -2.86 20.37 10.24
CA ILE A 68 -2.23 20.76 8.99
C ILE A 68 -3.25 20.83 7.87
N LEU A 69 -4.12 19.83 7.75
CA LEU A 69 -5.17 19.79 6.74
C LEU A 69 -6.16 20.95 6.92
N GLN A 70 -6.50 21.29 8.15
CA GLN A 70 -7.37 22.42 8.44
C GLN A 70 -6.73 23.74 8.01
N ARG A 71 -5.42 23.87 8.21
CA ARG A 71 -4.68 25.10 7.88
C ARG A 71 -4.48 25.26 6.36
N TYR A 72 -4.14 24.19 5.66
CA TYR A 72 -3.76 24.24 4.26
C TYR A 72 -4.82 23.69 3.28
N GLY A 73 -5.92 23.15 3.80
CA GLY A 73 -6.94 22.50 2.99
C GLY A 73 -6.70 21.01 2.86
N GLU A 74 -7.76 20.25 2.55
CA GLU A 74 -7.68 18.80 2.47
C GLU A 74 -7.24 18.34 1.07
N HIS A 75 -5.99 18.61 0.72
CA HIS A 75 -5.41 18.15 -0.54
C HIS A 75 -4.49 16.95 -0.28
N LEU A 76 -5.11 15.80 -0.09
CA LEU A 76 -4.39 14.53 0.08
C LEU A 76 -4.22 13.84 -1.25
N GLU A 77 -3.01 13.37 -1.51
CA GLU A 77 -2.68 12.55 -2.67
C GLU A 77 -1.70 11.46 -2.28
N GLY A 78 -1.53 10.48 -3.15
CA GLY A 78 -0.57 9.41 -2.94
C GLY A 78 -1.17 8.05 -3.21
N GLY A 79 -0.65 7.05 -2.50
CA GLY A 79 -1.05 5.68 -2.66
C GLY A 79 0.03 4.81 -3.30
N PHE A 80 1.27 5.30 -3.32
CA PHE A 80 2.41 4.48 -3.76
C PHE A 80 2.86 3.59 -2.61
N LEU A 81 3.21 2.35 -2.93
CA LEU A 81 3.78 1.46 -1.94
C LEU A 81 5.17 1.91 -1.53
N ILE A 82 5.42 1.87 -0.23
CA ILE A 82 6.74 2.03 0.35
C ILE A 82 7.23 0.65 0.75
N GLU A 83 8.44 0.30 0.32
CA GLU A 83 9.06 -0.97 0.65
C GLU A 83 10.51 -0.72 1.05
N GLU A 84 10.82 -1.02 2.30
CA GLU A 84 12.13 -0.79 2.87
C GLU A 84 12.80 -2.09 3.27
N GLY A 85 14.09 -2.02 3.62
CA GLY A 85 14.85 -3.16 4.09
C GLY A 85 14.42 -3.60 5.50
N ARG A 86 14.98 -4.70 5.95
CA ARG A 86 14.71 -5.25 7.28
C ARG A 86 15.10 -4.25 8.37
N GLY A 87 14.34 -4.23 9.44
CA GLY A 87 14.57 -3.34 10.57
C GLY A 87 13.96 -1.96 10.41
N LYS A 88 13.32 -1.68 9.28
CA LYS A 88 12.60 -0.43 9.04
C LYS A 88 11.11 -0.62 9.30
N ALA A 89 10.41 0.50 9.58
CA ALA A 89 8.99 0.44 9.89
C ALA A 89 8.16 -0.10 8.73
N CYS A 90 8.54 0.23 7.50
CA CYS A 90 7.87 -0.24 6.28
C CYS A 90 8.68 -1.33 5.58
N GLY A 91 9.28 -2.20 6.36
CA GLY A 91 10.07 -3.32 5.87
C GLY A 91 9.21 -4.46 5.33
N PRO A 92 9.86 -5.62 5.07
CA PRO A 92 9.15 -6.78 4.53
C PRO A 92 7.95 -7.19 5.40
N GLY A 93 6.84 -7.49 4.74
CA GLY A 93 5.60 -7.86 5.42
C GLY A 93 4.72 -6.68 5.81
N ALA A 94 5.22 -5.44 5.78
CA ALA A 94 4.40 -4.27 6.01
C ALA A 94 3.61 -3.91 4.75
N ARG A 95 2.53 -3.17 4.94
CA ARG A 95 1.73 -2.63 3.84
C ARG A 95 1.66 -1.12 4.01
N CYS A 96 2.69 -0.43 3.54
CA CYS A 96 2.82 1.02 3.72
C CYS A 96 2.54 1.76 2.43
N LEU A 97 1.80 2.86 2.55
CA LEU A 97 1.53 3.76 1.44
C LEU A 97 2.16 5.12 1.70
N LEU A 98 2.74 5.72 0.66
CA LEU A 98 3.21 7.09 0.70
C LEU A 98 2.01 8.00 0.45
N ILE A 99 1.76 8.91 1.41
CA ILE A 99 0.66 9.88 1.33
C ILE A 99 1.27 11.27 1.41
N GLN A 100 0.73 12.19 0.61
CA GLN A 100 1.21 13.57 0.53
C GLN A 100 0.09 14.54 0.88
N ILE A 101 0.45 15.61 1.58
CA ILE A 101 -0.42 16.78 1.74
C ILE A 101 0.17 17.85 0.84
N LEU A 102 -0.63 18.29 -0.11
CA LEU A 102 -0.23 19.34 -1.07
C LEU A 102 -0.70 20.70 -0.61
N SER A 103 -0.01 21.74 -1.08
CA SER A 103 -0.48 23.12 -0.92
C SER A 103 -1.80 23.32 -1.66
N PRO A 104 -2.58 24.38 -1.33
CA PRO A 104 -3.89 24.61 -1.96
C PRO A 104 -3.85 24.70 -3.47
N ASP A 105 -2.77 25.24 -4.05
CA ASP A 105 -2.58 25.32 -5.50
C ASP A 105 -1.98 24.05 -6.09
N ARG A 106 -1.69 23.04 -5.26
CA ARG A 106 -1.11 21.74 -5.64
C ARG A 106 0.28 21.81 -6.28
N THR A 107 0.98 22.93 -6.12
CA THR A 107 2.32 23.10 -6.70
C THR A 107 3.44 22.74 -5.73
N GLY A 108 3.14 22.63 -4.41
CA GLY A 108 4.12 22.32 -3.40
C GLY A 108 3.65 21.25 -2.44
N LEU A 109 4.62 20.64 -1.75
CA LEU A 109 4.36 19.65 -0.72
C LEU A 109 4.39 20.31 0.64
N VAL A 110 3.36 20.05 1.45
CA VAL A 110 3.32 20.45 2.87
C VAL A 110 3.91 19.33 3.73
N ARG A 111 3.52 18.10 3.47
CA ARG A 111 4.00 16.90 4.16
C ARG A 111 4.05 15.71 3.21
N VAL A 112 5.02 14.83 3.46
CA VAL A 112 5.09 13.50 2.88
C VAL A 112 5.21 12.52 4.03
N MET A 113 4.35 11.50 4.08
CA MET A 113 4.34 10.56 5.19
C MET A 113 4.17 9.13 4.68
N GLY A 114 4.56 8.17 5.51
CA GLY A 114 4.33 6.76 5.27
C GLY A 114 3.25 6.25 6.22
N VAL A 115 2.22 5.62 5.67
CA VAL A 115 1.10 5.07 6.45
C VAL A 115 1.14 3.56 6.38
N ASP A 116 1.23 2.91 7.56
CA ASP A 116 1.25 1.46 7.69
C ASP A 116 -0.19 0.97 7.87
N LEU A 117 -0.72 0.30 6.87
CA LEU A 117 -2.09 -0.18 6.88
C LEU A 117 -2.28 -1.42 7.76
N VAL A 118 -1.22 -2.20 8.00
CA VAL A 118 -1.28 -3.35 8.91
C VAL A 118 -1.46 -2.87 10.34
N ARG A 119 -0.66 -1.90 10.75
CA ARG A 119 -0.74 -1.31 12.09
C ARG A 119 -1.80 -0.23 12.20
N ARG A 120 -2.29 0.26 11.08
CA ARG A 120 -3.28 1.34 10.96
C ARG A 120 -2.80 2.60 11.66
N ALA A 121 -1.57 2.99 11.36
CA ALA A 121 -0.90 4.12 11.98
C ALA A 121 0.07 4.77 10.99
N ILE A 122 0.43 6.02 11.28
CA ILE A 122 1.47 6.71 10.53
C ILE A 122 2.83 6.18 10.98
N ALA A 123 3.55 5.53 10.07
CA ALA A 123 4.88 4.99 10.34
C ALA A 123 5.95 6.09 10.33
N TYR A 124 5.83 7.01 9.37
CA TYR A 124 6.73 8.16 9.24
C TYR A 124 5.90 9.42 9.07
N ARG A 125 5.99 10.36 10.01
CA ARG A 125 5.27 11.63 9.94
C ARG A 125 5.91 12.60 8.96
N THR A 126 7.21 12.47 8.73
CA THR A 126 7.94 13.15 7.67
C THR A 126 8.78 12.11 6.97
N PHE A 127 8.48 11.87 5.72
CA PHE A 127 9.15 10.85 4.92
C PHE A 127 9.89 11.52 3.77
N ASN A 128 11.18 11.25 3.65
CA ASN A 128 11.99 11.76 2.55
C ASN A 128 12.37 10.60 1.63
N PRO A 129 11.79 10.53 0.42
CA PRO A 129 12.07 9.43 -0.50
C PRO A 129 13.55 9.26 -0.84
N SER A 130 14.34 10.34 -0.82
CA SER A 130 15.77 10.26 -1.12
C SER A 130 16.57 9.55 -0.03
N GLU A 131 16.04 9.46 1.17
CA GLU A 131 16.65 8.76 2.30
C GLU A 131 16.15 7.32 2.45
N HIS A 132 15.18 6.91 1.63
CA HIS A 132 14.53 5.61 1.71
C HIS A 132 14.51 4.95 0.33
N PRO A 133 15.60 4.32 -0.08
CA PRO A 133 15.75 3.81 -1.46
C PRO A 133 14.78 2.70 -1.85
N GLY A 134 14.05 2.13 -0.90
CA GLY A 134 13.05 1.10 -1.19
C GLY A 134 11.69 1.62 -1.64
N VAL A 135 11.53 2.93 -1.86
CA VAL A 135 10.26 3.51 -2.34
C VAL A 135 10.04 3.16 -3.80
N LYS A 136 8.86 2.71 -4.12
CA LYS A 136 8.45 2.32 -5.48
C LYS A 136 7.51 3.35 -6.10
#